data_4e605ad53782a8613a0ab91376df001f
#
_entry.id   4e605ad53782a8613a0ab91376df001f
#
_cell.length_a   1.000
_cell.length_b   1.000
_cell.length_c   1.000
_cell.angle_alpha   90.00
_cell.angle_beta   90.00
_cell.angle_gamma   90.00
#
_symmetry.space_group_name_H-M   'P 1'
#
loop_
_entity.id
_entity.type
_entity.pdbx_description
1 polymer ?
#
loop_
_entity_poly.entity_id
_entity_poly.type
_entity_poly.pdbx_seq_one_letter_code
_entity_poly.pdbx_strand_id
1 'polypeptide(L)'
;MNKILSAAVLVLSVAATTRAAGPSPDAQRAREVTEHIQKAFYDPQSGVYLKSMTVRKPDYVWLQSVMLSNLVAAARSDPATYGPLLDQYFTALNAYWDDKVKIPGYEAAPTRGNGSDKYYDDNAWMVIAFLEAYETNRDPRYLTRADDTLKFVLSGWDDEIGGGIWWHQGHKDGTKNACSNGPSAVGCLRLAKFRAKEAAALVDQARKIVQWTAVALQAEDGLFEDRKVVASGEVKRGKLTYNSALMLRALLGLYRATGEPEYLEQARRIGKAGDWFLDAKTGIYRDAVRYAHFMVEADLELYRTTKEEYLRERARKNVDAYYERWKAKPPEDMISNAAIARVLWLMAESETEAGRAFWQSSDKVGESRGD
;
A
#
# COMPACT_ATOMS: atom_id res chain seq x y z
N MET A 1 -68.82 -30.73 31.75
CA MET A 1 -68.51 -29.29 31.57
C MET A 1 -67.12 -29.04 32.10
N ASN A 2 -66.11 -29.19 31.23
CA ASN A 2 -64.68 -28.93 31.59
C ASN A 2 -64.27 -27.62 30.91
N LYS A 3 -63.95 -26.65 31.70
CA LYS A 3 -63.35 -25.37 31.27
C LYS A 3 -61.82 -25.54 31.18
N ILE A 4 -61.29 -25.45 29.96
CA ILE A 4 -59.85 -25.40 29.69
C ILE A 4 -59.46 -23.92 29.79
N LEU A 5 -58.62 -23.57 30.78
CA LEU A 5 -57.95 -22.27 30.84
C LEU A 5 -56.70 -22.33 29.96
N SER A 6 -56.67 -21.54 28.87
CA SER A 6 -55.46 -21.29 28.09
C SER A 6 -54.62 -20.20 28.77
N ALA A 7 -53.42 -20.55 29.22
CA ALA A 7 -52.42 -19.57 29.67
C ALA A 7 -51.65 -19.05 28.47
N ALA A 8 -51.75 -17.76 28.19
CA ALA A 8 -50.93 -17.08 27.21
C ALA A 8 -49.56 -16.76 27.82
N VAL A 9 -48.51 -17.36 27.30
CA VAL A 9 -47.12 -17.02 27.65
C VAL A 9 -46.68 -15.83 26.81
N LEU A 10 -46.53 -14.69 27.46
CA LEU A 10 -45.99 -13.47 26.87
C LEU A 10 -44.46 -13.58 26.80
N VAL A 11 -43.92 -13.87 25.63
CA VAL A 11 -42.48 -13.84 25.38
C VAL A 11 -42.06 -12.39 25.17
N LEU A 12 -41.48 -11.76 26.17
CA LEU A 12 -40.81 -10.48 26.08
C LEU A 12 -39.45 -10.70 25.36
N SER A 13 -39.39 -10.38 24.08
CA SER A 13 -38.11 -10.27 23.34
C SER A 13 -37.43 -8.99 23.80
N VAL A 14 -36.43 -9.11 24.66
CA VAL A 14 -35.47 -8.04 24.94
C VAL A 14 -34.57 -7.89 23.71
N ALA A 15 -34.91 -6.93 22.85
CA ALA A 15 -33.98 -6.49 21.81
C ALA A 15 -32.80 -5.77 22.50
N ALA A 16 -31.68 -6.49 22.63
CA ALA A 16 -30.43 -5.87 23.05
C ALA A 16 -30.03 -4.89 21.94
N THR A 17 -30.27 -3.61 22.12
CA THR A 17 -29.67 -2.55 21.33
C THR A 17 -28.17 -2.57 21.59
N THR A 18 -27.42 -3.25 20.75
CA THR A 18 -25.96 -3.10 20.69
C THR A 18 -25.68 -1.67 20.28
N ARG A 19 -25.37 -0.83 21.28
CA ARG A 19 -24.86 0.51 21.04
C ARG A 19 -23.59 0.34 20.20
N ALA A 20 -23.58 0.83 18.97
CA ALA A 20 -22.39 0.80 18.13
C ALA A 20 -21.23 1.40 18.94
N ALA A 21 -20.18 0.64 19.17
CA ALA A 21 -18.98 1.15 19.83
C ALA A 21 -18.49 2.36 19.03
N GLY A 22 -18.18 3.46 19.71
CA GLY A 22 -17.60 4.64 19.05
C GLY A 22 -16.30 4.27 18.31
N PRO A 23 -15.79 5.17 17.44
CA PRO A 23 -14.56 4.92 16.70
C PRO A 23 -13.41 4.60 17.68
N SER A 24 -12.53 3.67 17.29
CA SER A 24 -11.36 3.31 18.10
C SER A 24 -10.44 4.53 18.29
N PRO A 25 -9.59 4.57 19.34
CA PRO A 25 -8.64 5.66 19.54
C PRO A 25 -7.77 5.92 18.30
N ASP A 26 -7.32 4.88 17.61
CA ASP A 26 -6.52 5.05 16.41
C ASP A 26 -7.33 5.57 15.22
N ALA A 27 -8.60 5.22 15.09
CA ALA A 27 -9.48 5.80 14.09
C ALA A 27 -9.70 7.31 14.32
N GLN A 28 -9.77 7.74 15.59
CA GLN A 28 -9.85 9.16 15.92
C GLN A 28 -8.57 9.90 15.59
N ARG A 29 -7.41 9.34 15.95
CA ARG A 29 -6.07 9.87 15.59
C ARG A 29 -5.89 9.96 14.07
N ALA A 30 -6.26 8.91 13.34
CA ALA A 30 -6.20 8.86 11.89
C ALA A 30 -7.06 9.94 11.23
N ARG A 31 -8.28 10.14 11.75
CA ARG A 31 -9.18 11.21 11.31
C ARG A 31 -8.56 12.58 11.54
N GLU A 32 -8.03 12.85 12.72
CA GLU A 32 -7.38 14.13 13.04
C GLU A 32 -6.26 14.46 12.07
N VAL A 33 -5.37 13.50 11.77
CA VAL A 33 -4.28 13.69 10.81
C VAL A 33 -4.82 13.87 9.40
N THR A 34 -5.83 13.09 8.97
CA THR A 34 -6.42 13.19 7.64
C THR A 34 -7.13 14.54 7.44
N GLU A 35 -7.85 15.05 8.43
CA GLU A 35 -8.48 16.37 8.40
C GLU A 35 -7.44 17.50 8.34
N HIS A 36 -6.33 17.37 9.07
CA HIS A 36 -5.20 18.28 8.95
C HIS A 36 -4.66 18.32 7.52
N ILE A 37 -4.48 17.15 6.87
CA ILE A 37 -4.04 17.07 5.48
C ILE A 37 -5.01 17.79 4.55
N GLN A 38 -6.32 17.55 4.69
CA GLN A 38 -7.34 18.23 3.90
C GLN A 38 -7.25 19.75 4.03
N LYS A 39 -7.07 20.25 5.23
CA LYS A 39 -6.99 21.69 5.50
C LYS A 39 -5.69 22.33 5.02
N ALA A 40 -4.55 21.65 5.21
CA ALA A 40 -3.23 22.24 4.99
C ALA A 40 -2.71 22.08 3.57
N PHE A 41 -3.04 20.96 2.89
CA PHE A 41 -2.40 20.57 1.64
C PHE A 41 -3.34 20.42 0.45
N TYR A 42 -4.64 20.22 0.65
CA TYR A 42 -5.58 20.10 -0.46
C TYR A 42 -5.71 21.42 -1.22
N ASP A 43 -5.59 21.35 -2.54
CA ASP A 43 -5.82 22.48 -3.44
C ASP A 43 -7.14 22.30 -4.20
N PRO A 44 -8.20 23.06 -3.88
CA PRO A 44 -9.49 22.91 -4.54
C PRO A 44 -9.47 23.30 -6.02
N GLN A 45 -8.46 24.06 -6.47
CA GLN A 45 -8.36 24.44 -7.88
C GLN A 45 -7.86 23.30 -8.75
N SER A 46 -6.86 22.56 -8.31
CA SER A 46 -6.30 21.41 -9.05
C SER A 46 -6.92 20.08 -8.63
N GLY A 47 -7.53 20.00 -7.45
CA GLY A 47 -8.08 18.78 -6.86
C GLY A 47 -7.02 17.81 -6.32
N VAL A 48 -5.73 18.18 -6.33
CA VAL A 48 -4.63 17.35 -5.81
C VAL A 48 -4.03 17.97 -4.56
N TYR A 49 -3.09 17.27 -3.94
CA TYR A 49 -2.42 17.73 -2.73
C TYR A 49 -1.09 18.40 -3.06
N LEU A 50 -0.84 19.52 -2.39
CA LEU A 50 0.36 20.32 -2.55
C LEU A 50 1.53 19.75 -1.74
N LYS A 51 2.73 19.95 -2.22
CA LYS A 51 3.98 19.36 -1.70
C LYS A 51 4.21 19.64 -0.22
N SER A 52 4.06 20.91 0.18
CA SER A 52 4.27 21.31 1.57
C SER A 52 3.49 22.59 1.90
N MET A 53 3.49 22.97 3.17
CA MET A 53 2.88 24.23 3.61
C MET A 53 3.58 25.46 3.00
N THR A 54 4.85 25.35 2.65
CA THR A 54 5.66 26.44 2.07
C THR A 54 5.78 26.35 0.56
N VAL A 55 5.83 25.12 -0.02
CA VAL A 55 5.91 24.90 -1.46
C VAL A 55 4.53 24.56 -2.00
N ARG A 56 3.78 25.59 -2.40
CA ARG A 56 2.37 25.53 -2.81
C ARG A 56 2.22 25.14 -4.29
N LYS A 57 2.74 23.95 -4.65
CA LYS A 57 2.56 23.31 -5.98
C LYS A 57 2.28 21.84 -5.82
N PRO A 58 1.62 21.18 -6.79
CA PRO A 58 1.42 19.73 -6.77
C PRO A 58 2.76 18.99 -6.58
N ASP A 59 2.73 17.92 -5.83
CA ASP A 59 3.91 17.06 -5.62
C ASP A 59 4.04 16.01 -6.72
N TYR A 60 5.15 15.29 -6.77
CA TYR A 60 5.34 14.20 -7.71
C TYR A 60 4.32 13.07 -7.47
N VAL A 61 4.02 12.30 -8.52
CA VAL A 61 2.96 11.30 -8.50
C VAL A 61 3.18 10.19 -7.47
N TRP A 62 4.43 9.81 -7.17
CA TRP A 62 4.72 8.88 -6.08
C TRP A 62 4.16 9.36 -4.73
N LEU A 63 4.33 10.66 -4.41
CA LEU A 63 3.84 11.22 -3.16
C LEU A 63 2.31 11.29 -3.15
N GLN A 64 1.72 11.52 -4.33
CA GLN A 64 0.27 11.45 -4.51
C GLN A 64 -0.26 10.02 -4.30
N SER A 65 0.50 8.97 -4.64
CA SER A 65 0.08 7.58 -4.40
C SER A 65 -0.02 7.24 -2.91
N VAL A 66 0.87 7.78 -2.07
CA VAL A 66 0.79 7.62 -0.61
C VAL A 66 -0.45 8.30 -0.05
N MET A 67 -0.77 9.50 -0.56
CA MET A 67 -2.01 10.20 -0.18
C MET A 67 -3.26 9.43 -0.65
N LEU A 68 -3.22 8.85 -1.86
CA LEU A 68 -4.31 8.00 -2.35
C LEU A 68 -4.53 6.81 -1.42
N SER A 69 -3.46 6.11 -1.03
CA SER A 69 -3.54 4.98 -0.10
C SER A 69 -4.09 5.38 1.27
N ASN A 70 -3.77 6.59 1.76
CA ASN A 70 -4.38 7.13 2.97
C ASN A 70 -5.90 7.32 2.80
N LEU A 71 -6.34 7.98 1.71
CA LEU A 71 -7.78 8.18 1.45
C LEU A 71 -8.53 6.87 1.24
N VAL A 72 -7.90 5.85 0.65
CA VAL A 72 -8.49 4.51 0.49
C VAL A 72 -8.75 3.88 1.86
N ALA A 73 -7.80 3.94 2.78
CA ALA A 73 -7.98 3.42 4.14
C ALA A 73 -9.03 4.22 4.93
N ALA A 74 -9.02 5.55 4.79
CA ALA A 74 -10.03 6.42 5.38
C ALA A 74 -11.43 6.10 4.85
N ALA A 75 -11.60 5.95 3.53
CA ALA A 75 -12.88 5.62 2.89
C ALA A 75 -13.38 4.22 3.26
N ARG A 76 -12.49 3.27 3.54
CA ARG A 76 -12.86 1.95 4.05
C ARG A 76 -13.41 2.02 5.45
N SER A 77 -12.85 2.89 6.28
CA SER A 77 -13.28 3.09 7.68
C SER A 77 -14.52 3.98 7.81
N ASP A 78 -14.65 4.99 6.95
CA ASP A 78 -15.77 5.93 6.93
C ASP A 78 -16.10 6.33 5.48
N PRO A 79 -16.83 5.45 4.74
CA PRO A 79 -17.13 5.67 3.33
C PRO A 79 -18.03 6.89 3.08
N ALA A 80 -18.85 7.28 4.03
CA ALA A 80 -19.72 8.44 3.88
C ALA A 80 -18.92 9.76 3.83
N THR A 81 -17.90 9.88 4.67
CA THR A 81 -17.04 11.08 4.72
C THR A 81 -15.97 11.08 3.63
N TYR A 82 -15.25 9.97 3.45
CA TYR A 82 -14.06 9.94 2.61
C TYR A 82 -14.25 9.35 1.22
N GLY A 83 -15.38 8.66 0.97
CA GLY A 83 -15.71 8.14 -0.35
C GLY A 83 -15.77 9.22 -1.43
N PRO A 84 -16.53 10.32 -1.23
CA PRO A 84 -16.57 11.44 -2.18
C PRO A 84 -15.19 12.09 -2.42
N LEU A 85 -14.37 12.22 -1.39
CA LEU A 85 -13.02 12.78 -1.51
C LEU A 85 -12.10 11.86 -2.33
N LEU A 86 -12.21 10.55 -2.12
CA LEU A 86 -11.47 9.56 -2.89
C LEU A 86 -11.85 9.61 -4.37
N ASP A 87 -13.12 9.74 -4.70
CA ASP A 87 -13.61 9.83 -6.08
C ASP A 87 -13.14 11.11 -6.79
N GLN A 88 -13.23 12.25 -6.11
CA GLN A 88 -12.72 13.52 -6.61
C GLN A 88 -11.21 13.46 -6.85
N TYR A 89 -10.48 12.88 -5.91
CA TYR A 89 -9.04 12.76 -6.01
C TYR A 89 -8.60 11.82 -7.12
N PHE A 90 -9.27 10.69 -7.30
CA PHE A 90 -9.05 9.80 -8.45
C PHE A 90 -9.17 10.55 -9.78
N THR A 91 -10.21 11.38 -9.91
CA THR A 91 -10.43 12.20 -11.11
C THR A 91 -9.30 13.23 -11.30
N ALA A 92 -8.87 13.89 -10.23
CA ALA A 92 -7.81 14.89 -10.28
C ALA A 92 -6.44 14.30 -10.67
N LEU A 93 -6.16 13.04 -10.30
CA LEU A 93 -4.93 12.33 -10.67
C LEU A 93 -4.78 12.13 -12.20
N ASN A 94 -5.84 12.33 -13.00
CA ASN A 94 -5.73 12.39 -14.46
C ASN A 94 -4.81 13.52 -14.95
N ALA A 95 -4.50 14.52 -14.11
CA ALA A 95 -3.52 15.54 -14.44
C ALA A 95 -2.10 14.99 -14.65
N TYR A 96 -1.80 13.82 -14.10
CA TYR A 96 -0.52 13.12 -14.25
C TYR A 96 -0.57 12.02 -15.33
N TRP A 97 -1.76 11.68 -15.85
CA TRP A 97 -1.93 10.59 -16.80
C TRP A 97 -1.59 11.02 -18.22
N ASP A 98 -0.71 10.25 -18.87
CA ASP A 98 -0.39 10.42 -20.29
C ASP A 98 -0.91 9.22 -21.09
N ASP A 99 -1.99 9.45 -21.83
CA ASP A 99 -2.61 8.51 -22.75
C ASP A 99 -2.31 8.82 -24.25
N LYS A 100 -1.45 9.81 -24.51
CA LYS A 100 -1.07 10.24 -25.84
C LYS A 100 0.13 9.44 -26.42
N VAL A 101 0.54 8.41 -25.71
CA VAL A 101 1.67 7.54 -26.02
C VAL A 101 1.23 6.09 -26.25
N LYS A 102 2.10 5.27 -26.86
CA LYS A 102 1.78 3.87 -27.17
C LYS A 102 1.40 3.04 -25.92
N ILE A 103 2.08 3.25 -24.81
CA ILE A 103 1.80 2.60 -23.52
C ILE A 103 1.53 3.71 -22.51
N PRO A 104 0.26 3.95 -22.17
CA PRO A 104 -0.13 4.98 -21.22
C PRO A 104 0.47 4.76 -19.83
N GLY A 105 0.76 5.86 -19.13
CA GLY A 105 1.32 5.79 -17.77
C GLY A 105 1.31 7.16 -17.09
N TYR A 106 1.59 7.17 -15.80
CA TYR A 106 1.68 8.38 -15.01
C TYR A 106 3.02 9.06 -15.20
N GLU A 107 3.00 10.35 -15.54
CA GLU A 107 4.16 11.23 -15.51
C GLU A 107 4.48 11.62 -14.08
N ALA A 108 5.74 11.93 -13.80
CA ALA A 108 6.16 12.35 -12.46
C ALA A 108 5.46 13.65 -11.99
N ALA A 109 5.19 14.58 -12.91
CA ALA A 109 4.52 15.86 -12.66
C ALA A 109 3.17 15.96 -13.39
N PRO A 110 2.23 16.84 -12.97
CA PRO A 110 0.89 16.95 -13.57
C PRO A 110 0.91 17.76 -14.87
N THR A 111 1.49 17.22 -15.92
CA THR A 111 1.71 17.86 -17.22
C THR A 111 0.62 17.56 -18.25
N ARG A 112 -0.37 16.74 -17.90
CA ARG A 112 -1.51 16.35 -18.73
C ARG A 112 -1.10 15.65 -20.04
N GLY A 113 -0.08 14.78 -19.93
CA GLY A 113 0.39 14.00 -21.05
C GLY A 113 1.14 14.86 -22.07
N ASN A 114 2.23 15.49 -21.66
CA ASN A 114 3.14 16.20 -22.56
C ASN A 114 4.38 15.37 -22.94
N GLY A 115 4.43 14.09 -22.54
CA GLY A 115 5.55 13.19 -22.81
C GLY A 115 6.72 13.36 -21.85
N SER A 116 6.51 13.98 -20.68
CA SER A 116 7.55 14.17 -19.68
C SER A 116 7.95 12.87 -18.99
N ASP A 117 8.87 12.98 -18.04
CA ASP A 117 9.46 11.85 -17.32
C ASP A 117 8.44 10.90 -16.70
N LYS A 118 8.61 9.60 -16.95
CA LYS A 118 7.87 8.52 -16.31
C LYS A 118 8.85 7.59 -15.59
N TYR A 119 8.50 7.26 -14.36
CA TYR A 119 9.25 6.33 -13.53
C TYR A 119 8.43 5.07 -13.29
N TYR A 120 9.07 3.91 -13.39
CA TYR A 120 8.37 2.63 -13.23
C TYR A 120 7.94 2.37 -11.79
N ASP A 121 8.72 2.82 -10.80
CA ASP A 121 8.35 2.74 -9.39
C ASP A 121 7.16 3.63 -9.05
N ASP A 122 7.15 4.90 -9.50
CA ASP A 122 6.03 5.83 -9.31
C ASP A 122 4.71 5.19 -9.77
N ASN A 123 4.73 4.56 -10.95
CA ASN A 123 3.57 3.90 -11.53
C ASN A 123 3.20 2.61 -10.76
N ALA A 124 4.18 1.82 -10.30
CA ALA A 124 3.91 0.62 -9.52
C ALA A 124 3.21 0.93 -8.18
N TRP A 125 3.55 2.05 -7.54
CA TRP A 125 2.85 2.52 -6.36
C TRP A 125 1.39 2.90 -6.64
N MET A 126 1.13 3.56 -7.78
CA MET A 126 -0.23 3.86 -8.22
C MET A 126 -1.05 2.58 -8.45
N VAL A 127 -0.45 1.53 -9.05
CA VAL A 127 -1.11 0.23 -9.22
C VAL A 127 -1.57 -0.34 -7.88
N ILE A 128 -0.69 -0.35 -6.86
CA ILE A 128 -1.03 -0.88 -5.53
C ILE A 128 -2.19 -0.10 -4.92
N ALA A 129 -2.14 1.23 -4.98
CA ALA A 129 -3.18 2.09 -4.40
C ALA A 129 -4.53 1.93 -5.11
N PHE A 130 -4.56 1.82 -6.45
CA PHE A 130 -5.78 1.58 -7.20
C PHE A 130 -6.38 0.20 -6.95
N LEU A 131 -5.56 -0.84 -6.84
CA LEU A 131 -6.06 -2.17 -6.51
C LEU A 131 -6.66 -2.22 -5.11
N GLU A 132 -6.07 -1.50 -4.15
CA GLU A 132 -6.64 -1.37 -2.82
C GLU A 132 -7.96 -0.57 -2.82
N ALA A 133 -8.05 0.49 -3.63
CA ALA A 133 -9.29 1.23 -3.82
C ALA A 133 -10.39 0.32 -4.41
N TYR A 134 -10.06 -0.48 -5.43
CA TYR A 134 -11.00 -1.46 -5.99
C TYR A 134 -11.41 -2.52 -4.96
N GLU A 135 -10.49 -3.03 -4.15
CA GLU A 135 -10.80 -3.95 -3.06
C GLU A 135 -11.80 -3.32 -2.06
N THR A 136 -11.71 -2.02 -1.86
CA THR A 136 -12.52 -1.28 -0.88
C THR A 136 -13.95 -1.03 -1.36
N ASN A 137 -14.16 -0.57 -2.59
CA ASN A 137 -15.48 -0.11 -3.06
C ASN A 137 -15.99 -0.78 -4.34
N ARG A 138 -15.20 -1.65 -4.97
CA ARG A 138 -15.54 -2.39 -6.21
C ARG A 138 -15.84 -1.49 -7.42
N ASP A 139 -15.40 -0.24 -7.41
CA ASP A 139 -15.55 0.63 -8.57
C ASP A 139 -14.59 0.18 -9.70
N PRO A 140 -15.12 -0.24 -10.86
CA PRO A 140 -14.32 -0.81 -11.95
C PRO A 140 -13.32 0.17 -12.56
N ARG A 141 -13.50 1.49 -12.36
CA ARG A 141 -12.55 2.50 -12.82
C ARG A 141 -11.17 2.31 -12.23
N TYR A 142 -11.09 1.93 -10.94
CA TYR A 142 -9.81 1.65 -10.27
C TYR A 142 -9.12 0.42 -10.83
N LEU A 143 -9.90 -0.66 -11.08
CA LEU A 143 -9.34 -1.89 -11.63
C LEU A 143 -8.82 -1.68 -13.06
N THR A 144 -9.56 -0.95 -13.89
CA THR A 144 -9.14 -0.60 -15.27
C THR A 144 -7.86 0.24 -15.24
N ARG A 145 -7.80 1.26 -14.39
CA ARG A 145 -6.63 2.12 -14.28
C ARG A 145 -5.41 1.36 -13.74
N ALA A 146 -5.60 0.47 -12.77
CA ALA A 146 -4.53 -0.39 -12.27
C ALA A 146 -3.96 -1.31 -13.36
N ASP A 147 -4.83 -1.92 -14.15
CA ASP A 147 -4.44 -2.80 -15.26
C ASP A 147 -3.62 -2.04 -16.33
N ASP A 148 -4.11 -0.90 -16.78
CA ASP A 148 -3.38 -0.08 -17.76
C ASP A 148 -2.05 0.44 -17.22
N THR A 149 -2.03 0.85 -15.94
CA THR A 149 -0.79 1.31 -15.31
C THR A 149 0.20 0.16 -15.14
N LEU A 150 -0.25 -1.07 -14.78
CA LEU A 150 0.63 -2.22 -14.66
C LEU A 150 1.24 -2.63 -16.02
N LYS A 151 0.52 -2.48 -17.12
CA LYS A 151 1.08 -2.69 -18.47
C LYS A 151 2.27 -1.77 -18.73
N PHE A 152 2.16 -0.49 -18.33
CA PHE A 152 3.30 0.43 -18.39
C PHE A 152 4.45 -0.06 -17.49
N VAL A 153 4.18 -0.41 -16.25
CA VAL A 153 5.21 -0.88 -15.31
C VAL A 153 5.97 -2.09 -15.87
N LEU A 154 5.25 -3.08 -16.38
CA LEU A 154 5.86 -4.31 -16.91
C LEU A 154 6.60 -4.09 -18.22
N SER A 155 6.31 -3.01 -18.97
CA SER A 155 7.09 -2.63 -20.14
C SER A 155 8.52 -2.20 -19.81
N GLY A 156 8.81 -1.95 -18.53
CA GLY A 156 10.16 -1.66 -18.04
C GLY A 156 11.02 -2.89 -17.77
N TRP A 157 10.48 -4.10 -17.93
CA TRP A 157 11.26 -5.33 -17.82
C TRP A 157 12.03 -5.60 -19.10
N ASP A 158 13.29 -5.95 -18.97
CA ASP A 158 14.10 -6.58 -20.03
C ASP A 158 15.09 -7.58 -19.42
N ASP A 159 15.81 -8.31 -20.26
CA ASP A 159 16.74 -9.36 -19.85
C ASP A 159 18.18 -8.86 -19.63
N GLU A 160 18.44 -7.55 -19.76
CA GLU A 160 19.74 -7.00 -19.41
C GLU A 160 20.07 -7.29 -17.94
N ILE A 161 21.29 -7.73 -17.70
CA ILE A 161 21.78 -8.20 -16.38
C ILE A 161 20.89 -9.28 -15.73
N GLY A 162 20.25 -10.13 -16.58
CA GLY A 162 19.46 -11.27 -16.15
C GLY A 162 18.02 -10.95 -15.74
N GLY A 163 17.49 -9.78 -16.09
CA GLY A 163 16.12 -9.36 -15.82
C GLY A 163 16.01 -8.03 -15.06
N GLY A 164 14.84 -7.82 -14.45
CA GLY A 164 14.54 -6.65 -13.62
C GLY A 164 13.90 -5.48 -14.36
N ILE A 165 13.13 -4.71 -13.66
CA ILE A 165 12.46 -3.50 -14.14
C ILE A 165 13.36 -2.30 -13.91
N TRP A 166 13.55 -1.49 -14.96
CA TRP A 166 14.27 -0.23 -14.88
C TRP A 166 13.63 0.75 -13.89
N TRP A 167 14.39 1.72 -13.40
CA TRP A 167 13.85 2.77 -12.57
C TRP A 167 13.12 3.83 -13.41
N HIS A 168 13.72 4.28 -14.51
CA HIS A 168 13.21 5.34 -15.36
C HIS A 168 12.97 4.86 -16.79
N GLN A 169 11.88 5.27 -17.44
CA GLN A 169 11.52 4.87 -18.82
C GLN A 169 12.62 5.20 -19.85
N GLY A 170 13.28 6.35 -19.70
CA GLY A 170 14.38 6.77 -20.56
C GLY A 170 15.76 6.31 -20.09
N HIS A 171 15.86 5.40 -19.10
CA HIS A 171 17.11 4.83 -18.54
C HIS A 171 18.12 5.89 -18.07
N LYS A 172 17.66 7.06 -17.61
CA LYS A 172 18.51 8.22 -17.33
C LYS A 172 19.69 7.96 -16.39
N ASP A 173 19.51 7.13 -15.36
CA ASP A 173 20.56 6.78 -14.41
C ASP A 173 21.15 5.38 -14.61
N GLY A 174 20.64 4.65 -15.61
CA GLY A 174 21.14 3.34 -15.99
C GLY A 174 20.99 2.28 -14.90
N THR A 175 19.93 2.33 -14.09
CA THR A 175 19.79 1.44 -12.93
C THR A 175 18.47 0.66 -12.91
N LYS A 176 18.51 -0.54 -12.30
CA LYS A 176 17.36 -1.34 -11.91
C LYS A 176 17.30 -1.42 -10.39
N ASN A 177 16.20 -0.93 -9.81
CA ASN A 177 16.09 -0.61 -8.39
C ASN A 177 15.14 -1.55 -7.64
N ALA A 178 15.39 -1.77 -6.35
CA ALA A 178 14.47 -2.50 -5.49
C ALA A 178 13.11 -1.80 -5.42
N CYS A 179 13.08 -0.45 -5.41
CA CYS A 179 11.84 0.35 -5.38
C CYS A 179 10.99 0.21 -6.64
N SER A 180 11.56 -0.18 -7.80
CA SER A 180 10.78 -0.48 -9.00
C SER A 180 10.25 -1.91 -8.98
N ASN A 181 11.08 -2.86 -8.56
CA ASN A 181 10.81 -4.29 -8.67
C ASN A 181 9.86 -4.78 -7.58
N GLY A 182 10.08 -4.44 -6.32
CA GLY A 182 9.22 -4.86 -5.20
C GLY A 182 7.74 -4.49 -5.39
N PRO A 183 7.38 -3.21 -5.60
CA PRO A 183 5.99 -2.82 -5.80
C PRO A 183 5.37 -3.40 -7.08
N SER A 184 6.17 -3.62 -8.14
CA SER A 184 5.70 -4.26 -9.37
C SER A 184 5.26 -5.70 -9.14
N ALA A 185 6.02 -6.48 -8.36
CA ALA A 185 5.64 -7.83 -7.97
C ALA A 185 4.36 -7.83 -7.13
N VAL A 186 4.24 -6.91 -6.17
CA VAL A 186 3.01 -6.74 -5.37
C VAL A 186 1.83 -6.39 -6.27
N GLY A 187 2.01 -5.48 -7.23
CA GLY A 187 0.97 -5.10 -8.20
C GLY A 187 0.48 -6.28 -9.03
N CYS A 188 1.39 -7.10 -9.58
CA CYS A 188 1.05 -8.31 -10.32
C CYS A 188 0.20 -9.28 -9.47
N LEU A 189 0.62 -9.56 -8.23
CA LEU A 189 -0.04 -10.50 -7.34
C LEU A 189 -1.42 -10.01 -6.88
N ARG A 190 -1.57 -8.72 -6.68
CA ARG A 190 -2.89 -8.15 -6.36
C ARG A 190 -3.82 -8.15 -7.56
N LEU A 191 -3.33 -7.80 -8.76
CA LEU A 191 -4.15 -7.81 -9.98
C LEU A 191 -4.59 -9.23 -10.35
N ALA A 192 -3.74 -10.25 -10.13
CA ALA A 192 -4.04 -11.65 -10.39
C ALA A 192 -5.34 -12.14 -9.71
N LYS A 193 -5.71 -11.56 -8.56
CA LYS A 193 -6.95 -11.87 -7.86
C LYS A 193 -8.22 -11.51 -8.65
N PHE A 194 -8.11 -10.55 -9.57
CA PHE A 194 -9.24 -9.97 -10.29
C PHE A 194 -9.20 -10.23 -11.81
N ARG A 195 -8.18 -10.93 -12.28
CA ARG A 195 -7.94 -11.26 -13.69
C ARG A 195 -7.70 -12.76 -13.84
N ALA A 196 -8.77 -13.55 -13.67
CA ALA A 196 -8.66 -15.01 -13.64
C ALA A 196 -7.96 -15.62 -14.87
N LYS A 197 -8.15 -15.03 -16.07
CA LYS A 197 -7.50 -15.50 -17.30
C LYS A 197 -6.00 -15.22 -17.33
N GLU A 198 -5.56 -14.11 -16.73
CA GLU A 198 -4.19 -13.64 -16.69
C GLU A 198 -3.47 -14.02 -15.38
N ALA A 199 -4.19 -14.60 -14.42
CA ALA A 199 -3.68 -14.82 -13.07
C ALA A 199 -2.36 -15.61 -13.04
N ALA A 200 -2.29 -16.73 -13.79
CA ALA A 200 -1.07 -17.54 -13.85
C ALA A 200 0.12 -16.74 -14.41
N ALA A 201 -0.08 -16.00 -15.48
CA ALA A 201 0.98 -15.19 -16.10
C ALA A 201 1.44 -14.05 -15.17
N LEU A 202 0.50 -13.43 -14.43
CA LEU A 202 0.83 -12.37 -13.46
C LEU A 202 1.60 -12.93 -12.25
N VAL A 203 1.25 -14.11 -11.76
CA VAL A 203 1.99 -14.80 -10.68
C VAL A 203 3.39 -15.18 -11.15
N ASP A 204 3.53 -15.73 -12.37
CA ASP A 204 4.85 -16.07 -12.94
C ASP A 204 5.71 -14.84 -13.14
N GLN A 205 5.14 -13.73 -13.60
CA GLN A 205 5.87 -12.46 -13.72
C GLN A 205 6.33 -11.95 -12.35
N ALA A 206 5.48 -12.00 -11.33
CA ALA A 206 5.85 -11.64 -9.97
C ALA A 206 6.99 -12.53 -9.43
N ARG A 207 6.93 -13.84 -9.70
CA ARG A 207 7.99 -14.80 -9.33
C ARG A 207 9.33 -14.42 -9.98
N LYS A 208 9.35 -14.12 -11.28
CA LYS A 208 10.56 -13.65 -11.99
C LYS A 208 11.12 -12.38 -11.38
N ILE A 209 10.27 -11.39 -11.09
CA ILE A 209 10.67 -10.13 -10.46
C ILE A 209 11.29 -10.38 -9.09
N VAL A 210 10.64 -11.18 -8.24
CA VAL A 210 11.13 -11.50 -6.89
C VAL A 210 12.46 -12.25 -6.96
N GLN A 211 12.59 -13.24 -7.84
CA GLN A 211 13.83 -14.01 -8.01
C GLN A 211 14.99 -13.11 -8.47
N TRP A 212 14.77 -12.29 -9.51
CA TRP A 212 15.79 -11.35 -9.97
C TRP A 212 16.21 -10.39 -8.87
N THR A 213 15.25 -9.81 -8.14
CA THR A 213 15.53 -8.83 -7.08
C THR A 213 16.34 -9.48 -5.96
N ALA A 214 16.01 -10.71 -5.57
CA ALA A 214 16.75 -11.44 -4.55
C ALA A 214 18.20 -11.73 -5.00
N VAL A 215 18.41 -12.21 -6.22
CA VAL A 215 19.75 -12.48 -6.74
C VAL A 215 20.58 -11.20 -6.92
N ALA A 216 19.94 -10.10 -7.35
CA ALA A 216 20.64 -8.88 -7.72
C ALA A 216 20.90 -7.94 -6.54
N LEU A 217 20.01 -7.92 -5.52
CA LEU A 217 19.98 -6.85 -4.53
C LEU A 217 19.83 -7.33 -3.08
N GLN A 218 19.58 -8.62 -2.79
CA GLN A 218 19.48 -9.09 -1.41
C GLN A 218 20.87 -9.24 -0.79
N ALA A 219 21.06 -8.64 0.37
CA ALA A 219 22.29 -8.76 1.15
C ALA A 219 22.27 -10.02 2.03
N GLU A 220 23.43 -10.38 2.60
CA GLU A 220 23.60 -11.56 3.45
C GLU A 220 22.69 -11.56 4.70
N ASP A 221 22.34 -10.38 5.22
CA ASP A 221 21.42 -10.20 6.35
C ASP A 221 19.94 -10.37 5.95
N GLY A 222 19.65 -10.64 4.68
CA GLY A 222 18.30 -10.86 4.15
C GLY A 222 17.55 -9.59 3.76
N LEU A 223 18.10 -8.39 4.01
CA LEU A 223 17.52 -7.12 3.60
C LEU A 223 17.98 -6.74 2.17
N PHE A 224 17.30 -5.76 1.58
CA PHE A 224 17.53 -5.37 0.19
C PHE A 224 18.30 -4.06 0.07
N GLU A 225 19.35 -4.10 -0.75
CA GLU A 225 20.10 -2.91 -1.19
C GLU A 225 19.28 -2.08 -2.18
N ASP A 226 19.74 -0.86 -2.47
CA ASP A 226 18.97 0.12 -3.22
C ASP A 226 18.82 -0.24 -4.70
N ARG A 227 19.94 -0.40 -5.43
CA ARG A 227 19.90 -0.57 -6.89
C ARG A 227 21.16 -1.22 -7.46
N LYS A 228 21.02 -1.70 -8.71
CA LYS A 228 22.13 -2.24 -9.51
C LYS A 228 22.33 -1.37 -10.74
N VAL A 229 23.57 -0.95 -10.97
CA VAL A 229 23.97 -0.22 -12.17
C VAL A 229 24.13 -1.22 -13.33
N VAL A 230 23.38 -1.05 -14.42
CA VAL A 230 23.33 -2.02 -15.50
C VAL A 230 24.67 -2.12 -16.21
N ALA A 231 25.30 -0.99 -16.55
CA ALA A 231 26.55 -0.96 -17.31
C ALA A 231 27.75 -1.60 -16.58
N SER A 232 27.81 -1.52 -15.26
CA SER A 232 28.94 -2.04 -14.47
C SER A 232 28.62 -3.31 -13.68
N GLY A 233 27.34 -3.62 -13.49
CA GLY A 233 26.89 -4.66 -12.57
C GLY A 233 27.08 -4.31 -11.08
N GLU A 234 27.54 -3.11 -10.76
CA GLU A 234 27.77 -2.65 -9.39
C GLU A 234 26.46 -2.51 -8.61
N VAL A 235 26.41 -3.05 -7.39
CA VAL A 235 25.31 -2.83 -6.45
C VAL A 235 25.59 -1.58 -5.62
N LYS A 236 24.74 -0.58 -5.78
CA LYS A 236 24.76 0.61 -4.93
C LYS A 236 24.05 0.28 -3.62
N ARG A 237 24.84 0.25 -2.54
CA ARG A 237 24.37 -0.07 -1.21
C ARG A 237 23.57 1.07 -0.60
N GLY A 238 22.56 0.71 0.16
CA GLY A 238 21.70 1.67 0.85
C GLY A 238 20.36 1.03 1.17
N LYS A 239 20.26 0.44 2.36
CA LYS A 239 19.03 -0.22 2.79
C LYS A 239 18.03 0.80 3.27
N LEU A 240 16.88 0.85 2.60
CA LEU A 240 15.72 1.61 3.02
C LEU A 240 14.59 0.65 3.39
N THR A 241 13.84 0.99 4.42
CA THR A 241 12.75 0.16 4.95
C THR A 241 11.78 -0.31 3.88
N TYR A 242 11.38 0.58 2.98
CA TYR A 242 10.37 0.25 1.95
C TYR A 242 10.84 -0.78 0.93
N ASN A 243 12.13 -0.85 0.60
CA ASN A 243 12.66 -1.86 -0.32
C ASN A 243 12.44 -3.28 0.23
N SER A 244 12.82 -3.49 1.49
CA SER A 244 12.63 -4.79 2.16
C SER A 244 11.16 -5.07 2.48
N ALA A 245 10.39 -4.06 2.86
CA ALA A 245 8.96 -4.17 3.12
C ALA A 245 8.17 -4.67 1.90
N LEU A 246 8.47 -4.14 0.72
CA LEU A 246 7.78 -4.54 -0.51
C LEU A 246 8.16 -5.94 -0.97
N MET A 247 9.41 -6.34 -0.79
CA MET A 247 9.82 -7.72 -1.06
C MET A 247 9.17 -8.71 -0.10
N LEU A 248 9.06 -8.36 1.20
CA LEU A 248 8.27 -9.14 2.16
C LEU A 248 6.81 -9.30 1.69
N ARG A 249 6.16 -8.20 1.29
CA ARG A 249 4.77 -8.21 0.82
C ARG A 249 4.61 -9.00 -0.49
N ALA A 250 5.57 -8.93 -1.40
CA ALA A 250 5.57 -9.75 -2.62
C ALA A 250 5.68 -11.24 -2.30
N LEU A 251 6.54 -11.63 -1.36
CA LEU A 251 6.66 -13.02 -0.89
C LEU A 251 5.38 -13.52 -0.21
N LEU A 252 4.72 -12.70 0.61
CA LEU A 252 3.40 -13.04 1.17
C LEU A 252 2.35 -13.23 0.06
N GLY A 253 2.39 -12.38 -0.96
CA GLY A 253 1.51 -12.51 -2.12
C GLY A 253 1.75 -13.79 -2.90
N LEU A 254 3.01 -14.19 -3.12
CA LEU A 254 3.36 -15.48 -3.75
C LEU A 254 2.90 -16.65 -2.89
N TYR A 255 3.13 -16.62 -1.57
CA TYR A 255 2.63 -17.65 -0.66
C TYR A 255 1.11 -17.82 -0.78
N ARG A 256 0.35 -16.73 -0.78
CA ARG A 256 -1.11 -16.77 -0.92
C ARG A 256 -1.56 -17.30 -2.28
N ALA A 257 -0.82 -16.97 -3.34
CA ALA A 257 -1.16 -17.40 -4.71
C ALA A 257 -0.82 -18.85 -5.00
N THR A 258 0.24 -19.39 -4.39
CA THR A 258 0.78 -20.72 -4.74
C THR A 258 0.63 -21.77 -3.62
N GLY A 259 0.51 -21.32 -2.37
CA GLY A 259 0.55 -22.20 -1.19
C GLY A 259 1.95 -22.72 -0.84
N GLU A 260 2.99 -22.31 -1.58
CA GLU A 260 4.37 -22.76 -1.37
C GLU A 260 4.94 -22.17 -0.06
N PRO A 261 5.23 -23.00 0.99
CA PRO A 261 5.61 -22.49 2.31
C PRO A 261 6.95 -21.76 2.33
N GLU A 262 7.80 -22.01 1.35
CA GLU A 262 9.10 -21.37 1.22
C GLU A 262 8.98 -19.84 1.14
N TYR A 263 7.97 -19.32 0.45
CA TYR A 263 7.75 -17.87 0.38
C TYR A 263 7.39 -17.25 1.73
N LEU A 264 6.60 -17.97 2.54
CA LEU A 264 6.28 -17.52 3.89
C LEU A 264 7.52 -17.50 4.78
N GLU A 265 8.38 -18.51 4.69
CA GLU A 265 9.62 -18.55 5.46
C GLU A 265 10.60 -17.46 5.05
N GLN A 266 10.69 -17.14 3.76
CA GLN A 266 11.48 -15.99 3.29
C GLN A 266 10.90 -14.66 3.80
N ALA A 267 9.57 -14.48 3.78
CA ALA A 267 8.91 -13.30 4.34
C ALA A 267 9.20 -13.14 5.84
N ARG A 268 9.16 -14.23 6.62
CA ARG A 268 9.52 -14.25 8.05
C ARG A 268 10.96 -13.81 8.30
N ARG A 269 11.91 -14.30 7.47
CA ARG A 269 13.32 -13.90 7.58
C ARG A 269 13.51 -12.40 7.38
N ILE A 270 12.85 -11.82 6.36
CA ILE A 270 12.88 -10.37 6.11
C ILE A 270 12.21 -9.64 7.28
N GLY A 271 11.05 -10.11 7.75
CA GLY A 271 10.37 -9.53 8.90
C GLY A 271 11.26 -9.48 10.14
N LYS A 272 11.99 -10.55 10.41
CA LYS A 272 12.95 -10.60 11.52
C LYS A 272 14.18 -9.69 11.29
N ALA A 273 14.75 -9.72 10.09
CA ALA A 273 15.84 -8.84 9.70
C ALA A 273 15.47 -7.36 9.77
N GLY A 274 14.18 -7.02 9.69
CA GLY A 274 13.64 -5.67 9.84
C GLY A 274 14.02 -4.98 11.17
N ASP A 275 14.42 -5.74 12.20
CA ASP A 275 14.98 -5.18 13.45
C ASP A 275 16.22 -4.31 13.19
N TRP A 276 16.96 -4.57 12.11
CA TRP A 276 18.11 -3.75 11.70
C TRP A 276 17.76 -2.28 11.48
N PHE A 277 16.54 -1.99 11.04
CA PHE A 277 16.08 -0.63 10.79
C PHE A 277 15.72 0.13 12.07
N LEU A 278 15.62 -0.53 13.22
CA LEU A 278 15.23 0.10 14.47
C LEU A 278 16.40 0.88 15.09
N ASP A 279 16.08 2.01 15.66
CA ASP A 279 16.97 2.69 16.61
C ASP A 279 17.05 1.87 17.91
N ALA A 280 18.27 1.53 18.34
CA ALA A 280 18.48 0.63 19.46
C ALA A 280 17.97 1.16 20.81
N LYS A 281 17.84 2.49 20.96
CA LYS A 281 17.37 3.12 22.20
C LYS A 281 15.85 3.23 22.24
N THR A 282 15.27 3.60 21.14
CA THR A 282 13.83 3.89 21.05
C THR A 282 13.01 2.74 20.50
N GLY A 283 13.62 1.83 19.73
CA GLY A 283 12.92 0.76 19.01
C GLY A 283 11.99 1.29 17.90
N ILE A 284 12.23 2.52 17.41
CA ILE A 284 11.50 3.14 16.32
C ILE A 284 12.33 3.06 15.04
N TYR A 285 11.70 2.89 13.90
CA TYR A 285 12.38 2.89 12.61
C TYR A 285 13.16 4.19 12.40
N ARG A 286 14.43 4.06 11.98
CA ARG A 286 15.36 5.18 11.77
C ARG A 286 15.05 5.99 10.52
N ASP A 287 14.48 5.36 9.51
CA ASP A 287 14.11 6.03 8.27
C ASP A 287 13.02 7.08 8.52
N ALA A 288 12.99 8.09 7.66
CA ALA A 288 11.89 9.04 7.64
C ALA A 288 10.54 8.31 7.47
N VAL A 289 9.49 8.79 8.14
CA VAL A 289 8.18 8.12 8.16
C VAL A 289 7.62 7.87 6.75
N ARG A 290 7.94 8.73 5.78
CA ARG A 290 7.57 8.55 4.37
C ARG A 290 8.10 7.26 3.73
N TYR A 291 9.11 6.64 4.30
CA TYR A 291 9.68 5.34 3.91
C TYR A 291 9.32 4.25 4.92
N ALA A 292 9.42 4.57 6.21
CA ALA A 292 9.25 3.62 7.29
C ALA A 292 7.83 3.09 7.43
N HIS A 293 6.81 3.86 7.04
CA HIS A 293 5.41 3.42 7.11
C HIS A 293 5.15 2.13 6.32
N PHE A 294 5.88 1.89 5.23
CA PHE A 294 5.74 0.65 4.46
C PHE A 294 6.20 -0.59 5.23
N MET A 295 7.20 -0.44 6.10
CA MET A 295 7.61 -1.56 6.97
C MET A 295 6.55 -1.80 8.05
N VAL A 296 5.91 -0.76 8.58
CA VAL A 296 4.75 -0.91 9.48
C VAL A 296 3.61 -1.66 8.80
N GLU A 297 3.30 -1.32 7.53
CA GLU A 297 2.30 -2.06 6.73
C GLU A 297 2.69 -3.53 6.55
N ALA A 298 3.95 -3.79 6.22
CA ALA A 298 4.47 -5.15 6.03
C ALA A 298 4.44 -5.96 7.34
N ASP A 299 4.77 -5.35 8.48
CA ASP A 299 4.65 -5.96 9.80
C ASP A 299 3.22 -6.39 10.12
N LEU A 300 2.26 -5.51 9.87
CA LEU A 300 0.84 -5.82 10.07
C LEU A 300 0.35 -6.92 9.11
N GLU A 301 0.84 -6.92 7.88
CA GLU A 301 0.48 -7.93 6.88
C GLU A 301 1.07 -9.30 7.23
N LEU A 302 2.34 -9.37 7.65
CA LEU A 302 2.98 -10.59 8.10
C LEU A 302 2.34 -11.11 9.40
N TYR A 303 2.04 -10.21 10.36
CA TYR A 303 1.31 -10.56 11.58
C TYR A 303 -0.05 -11.20 11.29
N ARG A 304 -0.82 -10.67 10.34
CA ARG A 304 -2.11 -11.27 9.96
C ARG A 304 -1.97 -12.71 9.50
N THR A 305 -0.87 -13.03 8.82
CA THR A 305 -0.59 -14.37 8.30
C THR A 305 -0.02 -15.31 9.36
N THR A 306 0.95 -14.84 10.17
CA THR A 306 1.75 -15.69 11.07
C THR A 306 1.31 -15.68 12.52
N LYS A 307 0.61 -14.61 12.95
CA LYS A 307 0.23 -14.34 14.36
C LYS A 307 1.44 -14.16 15.29
N GLU A 308 2.59 -13.80 14.75
CA GLU A 308 3.80 -13.50 15.53
C GLU A 308 3.68 -12.12 16.18
N GLU A 309 3.39 -12.06 17.48
CA GLU A 309 3.02 -10.82 18.21
C GLU A 309 4.09 -9.72 18.15
N TYR A 310 5.38 -10.05 18.08
CA TYR A 310 6.45 -9.04 17.99
C TYR A 310 6.26 -8.08 16.78
N LEU A 311 5.66 -8.55 15.69
CA LEU A 311 5.37 -7.74 14.50
C LEU A 311 4.33 -6.67 14.81
N ARG A 312 3.25 -7.06 15.48
CA ARG A 312 2.20 -6.15 15.89
C ARG A 312 2.68 -5.16 16.94
N GLU A 313 3.47 -5.61 17.91
CA GLU A 313 4.07 -4.76 18.95
C GLU A 313 5.02 -3.73 18.32
N ARG A 314 5.86 -4.15 17.37
CA ARG A 314 6.75 -3.26 16.63
C ARG A 314 5.96 -2.23 15.82
N ALA A 315 4.94 -2.65 15.08
CA ALA A 315 4.05 -1.75 14.36
C ALA A 315 3.37 -0.74 15.30
N ARG A 316 2.78 -1.20 16.41
CA ARG A 316 2.13 -0.36 17.43
C ARG A 316 3.09 0.71 17.98
N LYS A 317 4.27 0.29 18.39
CA LYS A 317 5.28 1.19 18.94
C LYS A 317 5.65 2.31 17.97
N ASN A 318 5.81 1.97 16.69
CA ASN A 318 6.11 2.96 15.65
C ASN A 318 4.94 3.91 15.40
N VAL A 319 3.72 3.38 15.27
CA VAL A 319 2.51 4.18 15.04
C VAL A 319 2.28 5.18 16.17
N ASP A 320 2.39 4.75 17.43
CA ASP A 320 2.24 5.62 18.59
C ASP A 320 3.30 6.74 18.58
N ALA A 321 4.57 6.39 18.33
CA ALA A 321 5.65 7.37 18.26
C ALA A 321 5.46 8.38 17.12
N TYR A 322 4.97 7.95 15.96
CA TYR A 322 4.70 8.85 14.83
C TYR A 322 3.59 9.83 15.16
N TYR A 323 2.51 9.35 15.79
CA TYR A 323 1.41 10.23 16.19
C TYR A 323 1.82 11.23 17.28
N GLU A 324 2.54 10.80 18.32
CA GLU A 324 3.00 11.70 19.38
C GLU A 324 3.94 12.80 18.84
N ARG A 325 4.84 12.45 17.91
CA ARG A 325 5.69 13.42 17.22
C ARG A 325 4.87 14.38 16.36
N TRP A 326 3.88 13.84 15.63
CA TRP A 326 2.96 14.63 14.80
C TRP A 326 2.16 15.62 15.65
N LYS A 327 1.63 15.16 16.78
CA LYS A 327 0.85 15.99 17.71
C LYS A 327 1.68 17.16 18.29
N ALA A 328 2.95 16.89 18.60
CA ALA A 328 3.87 17.91 19.08
C ALA A 328 4.23 18.94 17.99
N LYS A 329 4.48 18.46 16.77
CA LYS A 329 4.82 19.30 15.60
C LYS A 329 4.50 18.53 14.31
N PRO A 330 3.38 18.82 13.63
CA PRO A 330 3.08 18.22 12.34
C PRO A 330 4.19 18.46 11.30
N PRO A 331 4.54 17.45 10.47
CA PRO A 331 5.48 17.64 9.37
C PRO A 331 5.02 18.73 8.40
N GLU A 332 5.98 19.45 7.81
CA GLU A 332 5.69 20.49 6.83
C GLU A 332 5.32 19.93 5.45
N ASP A 333 5.63 18.68 5.18
CA ASP A 333 5.38 18.02 3.89
C ASP A 333 4.15 17.10 3.94
N MET A 334 3.44 17.04 2.81
CA MET A 334 2.20 16.27 2.67
C MET A 334 2.41 14.76 2.87
N ILE A 335 3.46 14.20 2.25
CA ILE A 335 3.67 12.75 2.26
C ILE A 335 3.91 12.20 3.67
N SER A 336 4.65 12.91 4.53
CA SER A 336 4.89 12.47 5.91
C SER A 336 3.60 12.45 6.73
N ASN A 337 2.72 13.44 6.52
CA ASN A 337 1.39 13.45 7.14
C ASN A 337 0.53 12.29 6.60
N ALA A 338 0.50 12.06 5.29
CA ALA A 338 -0.25 10.98 4.66
C ALA A 338 0.23 9.60 5.14
N ALA A 339 1.55 9.41 5.27
CA ALA A 339 2.14 8.19 5.79
C ALA A 339 1.71 7.90 7.24
N ILE A 340 1.69 8.93 8.10
CA ILE A 340 1.24 8.80 9.50
C ILE A 340 -0.26 8.45 9.55
N ALA A 341 -1.10 9.18 8.81
CA ALA A 341 -2.53 8.91 8.75
C ALA A 341 -2.80 7.48 8.25
N ARG A 342 -2.08 7.05 7.20
CA ARG A 342 -2.20 5.72 6.61
C ARG A 342 -1.99 4.61 7.64
N VAL A 343 -0.89 4.64 8.39
CA VAL A 343 -0.60 3.57 9.37
C VAL A 343 -1.52 3.61 10.58
N LEU A 344 -2.05 4.78 10.95
CA LEU A 344 -3.09 4.91 11.98
C LEU A 344 -4.41 4.25 11.54
N TRP A 345 -4.86 4.48 10.29
CA TRP A 345 -6.03 3.79 9.74
C TRP A 345 -5.85 2.28 9.71
N LEU A 346 -4.69 1.79 9.25
CA LEU A 346 -4.41 0.35 9.22
C LEU A 346 -4.36 -0.28 10.61
N MET A 347 -3.84 0.45 11.59
CA MET A 347 -3.84 -0.02 12.97
C MET A 347 -5.28 -0.08 13.52
N ALA A 348 -6.09 0.95 13.29
CA ALA A 348 -7.50 0.95 13.67
C ALA A 348 -8.28 -0.23 13.04
N GLU A 349 -8.04 -0.51 11.76
CA GLU A 349 -8.64 -1.67 11.06
C GLU A 349 -8.23 -2.99 11.71
N SER A 350 -6.98 -3.13 12.14
CA SER A 350 -6.49 -4.35 12.78
C SER A 350 -7.22 -4.68 14.09
N GLU A 351 -7.82 -3.68 14.73
CA GLU A 351 -8.53 -3.79 16.01
C GLU A 351 -10.02 -4.06 15.86
N THR A 352 -10.61 -3.79 14.70
CA THR A 352 -12.04 -3.98 14.45
C THR A 352 -12.32 -5.34 13.79
N GLU A 353 -13.50 -5.91 14.06
CA GLU A 353 -13.95 -7.13 13.41
C GLU A 353 -14.11 -6.93 11.90
N ALA A 354 -14.72 -5.82 11.49
CA ALA A 354 -14.93 -5.48 10.07
C ALA A 354 -13.59 -5.33 9.32
N GLY A 355 -12.60 -4.65 9.93
CA GLY A 355 -11.28 -4.50 9.32
C GLY A 355 -10.54 -5.83 9.20
N ARG A 356 -10.59 -6.68 10.23
CA ARG A 356 -10.02 -8.02 10.17
C ARG A 356 -10.68 -8.88 9.10
N ALA A 357 -12.01 -8.83 8.99
CA ALA A 357 -12.78 -9.56 7.97
C ALA A 357 -12.43 -9.06 6.55
N PHE A 358 -12.29 -7.75 6.36
CA PHE A 358 -11.84 -7.19 5.08
C PHE A 358 -10.49 -7.79 4.66
N TRP A 359 -9.50 -7.74 5.53
CA TRP A 359 -8.17 -8.26 5.21
C TRP A 359 -8.15 -9.77 5.00
N GLN A 360 -8.93 -10.55 5.77
CA GLN A 360 -9.07 -11.99 5.55
C GLN A 360 -9.67 -12.31 4.17
N SER A 361 -10.65 -11.53 3.73
CA SER A 361 -11.24 -11.69 2.39
C SER A 361 -10.30 -11.23 1.28
N SER A 362 -9.54 -10.18 1.52
CA SER A 362 -8.54 -9.64 0.59
C SER A 362 -7.32 -10.57 0.46
N ASP A 363 -6.99 -11.34 1.47
CA ASP A 363 -5.85 -12.26 1.46
C ASP A 363 -6.15 -13.62 0.76
N LYS A 364 -7.42 -13.94 0.49
CA LYS A 364 -7.81 -15.14 -0.25
C LYS A 364 -7.61 -14.96 -1.75
N VAL A 365 -6.90 -15.91 -2.37
CA VAL A 365 -6.76 -15.98 -3.84
C VAL A 365 -7.82 -16.97 -4.36
N GLY A 366 -8.60 -16.57 -5.36
CA GLY A 366 -9.35 -17.52 -6.20
C GLY A 366 -10.77 -17.85 -5.81
N GLU A 367 -11.40 -17.21 -4.83
CA GLU A 367 -12.87 -17.23 -4.77
C GLU A 367 -13.41 -16.14 -5.70
N SER A 368 -13.57 -16.48 -7.00
CA SER A 368 -14.45 -15.73 -7.89
C SER A 368 -15.85 -15.76 -7.27
N ARG A 369 -16.23 -14.71 -6.55
CA ARG A 369 -17.66 -14.45 -6.36
C ARG A 369 -18.15 -14.10 -7.75
N GLY A 370 -18.96 -15.02 -8.30
CA GLY A 370 -19.46 -14.94 -9.65
C GLY A 370 -20.00 -13.54 -9.99
N ASP A 371 -19.69 -13.13 -11.22
CA ASP A 371 -20.31 -12.00 -11.92
C ASP A 371 -21.82 -12.24 -12.09
#